data_aff9b18a99f53d2c6e7e941cc3ac61f6
#
_entry.id   aff9b18a99f53d2c6e7e941cc3ac61f6
#
_cell.length_a   1.000
_cell.length_b   1.000
_cell.length_c   1.000
_cell.angle_alpha   90.00
_cell.angle_beta   90.00
_cell.angle_gamma   90.00
#
_symmetry.space_group_name_H-M   'P 1'
#
loop_
_entity.id
_entity.type
_entity.pdbx_description
1 polymer ?
#
loop_
_entity_poly.entity_id
_entity_poly.type
_entity_poly.pdbx_seq_one_letter_code
_entity_poly.pdbx_strand_id
1 'polypeptide(L)'
;VGILLLSLLLLVPFAIRRSHIRNTGNKYMLRKVSIAFQLAIGLLVTFCIIVMMKQIYFLTNTDLGWERKGIATINLLYPDKDFESIADKIKQFSCTKEVISGHCCLLPKTSGFSQTFDNWDGKEDAVKSIDMRCLWNCEKTVSFYNLKLLAGEMVKSTETNKIMINESAVKALGMSDPIGKKLYQQTQASTIVGIIKDFHITAPTEPVQPYVLVARDILKGMGFSIGKGQILIKFHDGKWKELKQQIDSIFSQEYSEVRYRLFNTEEEYAGYLKSENALIKLLSFVTTVCIIIAAFGIFSLITLSCEQRRKEIAIRKVNGATIRNILIMFVKEYMLLLVIAGVIAFPVGYVLMKRWLENYVEQTVISAWIYFAIFGGIMIVIFACIGWRVWQAARQNPAEVIKSE
;
A
#
# COMPACT_ATOMS: atom_id res chain seq x y z
N VAL A 1 -19.20 6.57 6.87
CA VAL A 1 -18.99 7.70 5.95
C VAL A 1 -19.45 7.33 4.53
N GLY A 2 -19.05 6.18 3.96
CA GLY A 2 -19.41 5.77 2.59
C GLY A 2 -20.93 5.62 2.35
N ILE A 3 -21.65 5.04 3.29
CA ILE A 3 -23.12 4.85 3.20
C ILE A 3 -23.85 6.20 3.24
N LEU A 4 -23.39 7.14 4.07
CA LEU A 4 -23.92 8.50 4.13
C LEU A 4 -23.66 9.28 2.83
N LEU A 5 -22.47 9.16 2.24
CA LEU A 5 -22.13 9.75 0.95
C LEU A 5 -22.97 9.13 -0.19
N LEU A 6 -23.16 7.83 -0.19
CA LEU A 6 -23.99 7.14 -1.18
C LEU A 6 -25.47 7.53 -1.06
N SER A 7 -25.99 7.65 0.18
CA SER A 7 -27.37 8.08 0.44
C SER A 7 -27.59 9.55 0.05
N LEU A 8 -26.63 10.43 0.29
CA LEU A 8 -26.67 11.83 -0.16
C LEU A 8 -26.62 11.92 -1.69
N LEU A 9 -25.79 11.14 -2.36
CA LEU A 9 -25.71 11.06 -3.83
C LEU A 9 -27.02 10.59 -4.47
N LEU A 10 -27.73 9.66 -3.83
CA LEU A 10 -29.02 9.13 -4.31
C LEU A 10 -30.20 10.03 -3.96
N LEU A 11 -30.16 10.69 -2.77
CA LEU A 11 -31.27 11.54 -2.28
C LEU A 11 -31.35 12.89 -2.98
N VAL A 12 -30.24 13.49 -3.41
CA VAL A 12 -30.23 14.82 -4.05
C VAL A 12 -31.08 14.85 -5.34
N PRO A 13 -30.91 13.94 -6.31
CA PRO A 13 -31.76 13.95 -7.52
C PRO A 13 -33.23 13.61 -7.21
N PHE A 14 -33.50 12.80 -6.18
CA PHE A 14 -34.84 12.40 -5.77
C PHE A 14 -35.59 13.55 -5.05
N ALA A 15 -34.89 14.28 -4.18
CA ALA A 15 -35.45 15.47 -3.51
C ALA A 15 -35.79 16.60 -4.50
N ILE A 16 -34.95 16.80 -5.52
CA ILE A 16 -35.17 17.79 -6.58
C ILE A 16 -36.38 17.41 -7.46
N ARG A 17 -36.62 16.13 -7.67
CA ARG A 17 -37.79 15.65 -8.44
C ARG A 17 -39.12 15.91 -7.70
N ARG A 18 -39.12 15.92 -6.38
CA ARG A 18 -40.31 16.06 -5.51
C ARG A 18 -40.65 17.48 -5.15
N SER A 19 -39.75 18.45 -5.31
CA SER A 19 -40.01 19.85 -5.01
C SER A 19 -40.88 20.50 -6.09
N HIS A 20 -42.13 20.71 -5.80
CA HIS A 20 -43.11 21.47 -6.60
C HIS A 20 -42.85 22.99 -6.55
N ILE A 21 -41.59 23.38 -6.81
CA ILE A 21 -41.24 24.79 -6.84
C ILE A 21 -41.64 25.39 -8.19
N ARG A 22 -42.51 26.34 -8.15
CA ARG A 22 -43.20 27.00 -9.29
C ARG A 22 -42.30 27.91 -10.15
N ASN A 23 -40.98 28.00 -9.88
CA ASN A 23 -40.07 28.95 -10.55
C ASN A 23 -39.04 28.19 -11.43
N THR A 24 -39.18 28.28 -12.74
CA THR A 24 -38.36 27.56 -13.74
C THR A 24 -36.88 27.90 -13.70
N GLY A 25 -36.51 29.15 -13.37
CA GLY A 25 -35.10 29.57 -13.25
C GLY A 25 -34.35 28.90 -12.08
N ASN A 26 -35.05 28.78 -10.94
CA ASN A 26 -34.45 28.15 -9.75
C ASN A 26 -34.21 26.64 -9.90
N LYS A 27 -35.05 25.94 -10.68
CA LYS A 27 -34.87 24.51 -10.97
C LYS A 27 -33.63 24.24 -11.81
N TYR A 28 -33.32 25.08 -12.77
CA TYR A 28 -32.13 24.92 -13.62
C TYR A 28 -30.84 25.14 -12.83
N MET A 29 -30.81 26.13 -11.95
CA MET A 29 -29.66 26.42 -11.10
C MET A 29 -29.41 25.30 -10.07
N LEU A 30 -30.44 24.80 -9.41
CA LEU A 30 -30.34 23.68 -8.47
C LEU A 30 -29.77 22.41 -9.11
N ARG A 31 -30.16 22.12 -10.36
CA ARG A 31 -29.61 20.97 -11.10
C ARG A 31 -28.11 21.11 -11.41
N LYS A 32 -27.67 22.31 -11.83
CA LYS A 32 -26.25 22.59 -12.06
C LYS A 32 -25.44 22.44 -10.79
N VAL A 33 -25.94 22.95 -9.67
CA VAL A 33 -25.29 22.78 -8.35
C VAL A 33 -25.21 21.30 -7.96
N SER A 34 -26.28 20.54 -8.17
CA SER A 34 -26.27 19.09 -7.88
C SER A 34 -25.22 18.35 -8.69
N ILE A 35 -25.04 18.68 -9.97
CA ILE A 35 -23.99 18.05 -10.80
C ILE A 35 -22.60 18.50 -10.40
N ALA A 36 -22.40 19.79 -10.17
CA ALA A 36 -21.10 20.25 -9.68
C ALA A 36 -20.71 19.54 -8.39
N PHE A 37 -21.65 19.30 -7.50
CA PHE A 37 -21.45 18.56 -6.27
C PHE A 37 -21.12 17.08 -6.53
N GLN A 38 -21.87 16.40 -7.44
CA GLN A 38 -21.56 15.00 -7.83
C GLN A 38 -20.19 14.88 -8.47
N LEU A 39 -19.82 15.81 -9.36
CA LEU A 39 -18.50 15.86 -9.98
C LEU A 39 -17.41 16.09 -8.95
N ALA A 40 -17.64 16.99 -7.99
CA ALA A 40 -16.67 17.27 -6.93
C ALA A 40 -16.42 16.03 -6.05
N ILE A 41 -17.47 15.30 -5.66
CA ILE A 41 -17.32 14.04 -4.91
C ILE A 41 -16.61 12.98 -5.77
N GLY A 42 -17.00 12.82 -7.04
CA GLY A 42 -16.37 11.87 -7.95
C GLY A 42 -14.87 12.15 -8.12
N LEU A 43 -14.50 13.42 -8.35
CA LEU A 43 -13.10 13.86 -8.41
C LEU A 43 -12.34 13.57 -7.11
N LEU A 44 -12.95 13.97 -5.97
CA LEU A 44 -12.34 13.78 -4.65
C LEU A 44 -12.05 12.32 -4.35
N VAL A 45 -13.05 11.45 -4.51
CA VAL A 45 -12.90 10.01 -4.19
C VAL A 45 -11.93 9.34 -5.16
N THR A 46 -11.99 9.66 -6.46
CA THR A 46 -11.03 9.15 -7.45
C THR A 46 -9.60 9.58 -7.12
N PHE A 47 -9.41 10.84 -6.71
CA PHE A 47 -8.10 11.35 -6.29
C PHE A 47 -7.57 10.58 -5.08
N CYS A 48 -8.39 10.43 -4.04
CA CYS A 48 -8.00 9.69 -2.83
C CYS A 48 -7.56 8.26 -3.17
N ILE A 49 -8.31 7.56 -4.01
CA ILE A 49 -7.98 6.19 -4.38
C ILE A 49 -6.67 6.09 -5.16
N ILE A 50 -6.45 6.96 -6.14
CA ILE A 50 -5.22 6.93 -6.94
C ILE A 50 -4.01 7.19 -6.05
N VAL A 51 -4.10 8.13 -5.10
CA VAL A 51 -3.01 8.39 -4.14
C VAL A 51 -2.80 7.18 -3.22
N MET A 52 -3.86 6.56 -2.72
CA MET A 52 -3.77 5.34 -1.89
C MET A 52 -3.16 4.17 -2.67
N MET A 53 -3.62 3.93 -3.90
CA MET A 53 -3.04 2.88 -4.76
C MET A 53 -1.55 3.12 -5.01
N LYS A 54 -1.15 4.37 -5.27
CA LYS A 54 0.26 4.74 -5.45
C LYS A 54 1.07 4.48 -4.19
N GLN A 55 0.56 4.82 -3.01
CA GLN A 55 1.23 4.57 -1.73
C GLN A 55 1.41 3.07 -1.48
N ILE A 56 0.38 2.26 -1.66
CA ILE A 56 0.47 0.81 -1.47
C ILE A 56 1.42 0.17 -2.48
N TYR A 57 1.36 0.59 -3.74
CA TYR A 57 2.32 0.14 -4.76
C TYR A 57 3.76 0.49 -4.35
N PHE A 58 3.98 1.70 -3.85
CA PHE A 58 5.26 2.14 -3.32
C PHE A 58 5.73 1.24 -2.17
N LEU A 59 4.90 1.05 -1.12
CA LEU A 59 5.22 0.19 0.02
C LEU A 59 5.50 -1.26 -0.36
N THR A 60 4.77 -1.78 -1.36
CA THR A 60 4.96 -3.15 -1.84
C THR A 60 6.29 -3.34 -2.59
N ASN A 61 6.77 -2.30 -3.27
CA ASN A 61 7.97 -2.38 -4.11
C ASN A 61 9.20 -1.67 -3.52
N THR A 62 9.06 -1.03 -2.37
CA THR A 62 10.18 -0.39 -1.66
C THR A 62 11.24 -1.43 -1.28
N ASP A 63 12.50 -1.05 -1.42
CA ASP A 63 13.63 -1.83 -0.91
C ASP A 63 13.60 -1.83 0.61
N LEU A 64 13.32 -2.97 1.20
CA LEU A 64 13.27 -3.14 2.65
C LEU A 64 14.66 -3.20 3.29
N GLY A 65 15.73 -3.15 2.49
CA GLY A 65 17.10 -3.31 2.95
C GLY A 65 17.54 -4.77 3.08
N TRP A 66 16.72 -5.73 2.63
CA TRP A 66 17.03 -7.15 2.62
C TRP A 66 16.30 -7.90 1.50
N GLU A 67 16.86 -9.03 1.10
CA GLU A 67 16.28 -9.90 0.08
C GLU A 67 15.12 -10.71 0.66
N ARG A 68 13.92 -10.52 0.12
CA ARG A 68 12.70 -11.25 0.57
C ARG A 68 12.16 -12.23 -0.48
N LYS A 69 12.49 -11.99 -1.76
CA LYS A 69 11.97 -12.79 -2.87
C LYS A 69 12.64 -14.16 -2.93
N GLY A 70 11.86 -15.17 -3.24
CA GLY A 70 12.37 -16.52 -3.36
C GLY A 70 12.84 -17.11 -2.02
N ILE A 71 12.33 -16.64 -0.89
CA ILE A 71 12.65 -17.13 0.44
C ILE A 71 11.43 -17.80 1.07
N ALA A 72 11.63 -18.98 1.61
CA ALA A 72 10.66 -19.71 2.42
C ALA A 72 11.24 -20.05 3.79
N THR A 73 10.39 -20.21 4.77
CA THR A 73 10.77 -20.60 6.12
C THR A 73 9.94 -21.78 6.59
N ILE A 74 10.58 -22.77 7.15
CA ILE A 74 9.95 -23.87 7.89
C ILE A 74 10.18 -23.62 9.38
N ASN A 75 9.10 -23.51 10.14
CA ASN A 75 9.13 -23.52 11.60
C ASN A 75 8.71 -24.91 12.09
N LEU A 76 9.61 -25.59 12.77
CA LEU A 76 9.29 -26.84 13.45
C LEU A 76 8.75 -26.52 14.86
N LEU A 77 7.55 -27.05 15.19
CA LEU A 77 6.88 -26.73 16.45
C LEU A 77 7.52 -27.42 17.67
N TYR A 78 8.16 -28.57 17.43
CA TYR A 78 8.92 -29.30 18.43
C TYR A 78 10.27 -29.67 17.84
N PRO A 79 11.34 -28.93 18.18
CA PRO A 79 12.66 -29.15 17.60
C PRO A 79 13.31 -30.39 18.23
N ASP A 80 13.14 -31.52 17.60
CA ASP A 80 13.83 -32.76 17.96
C ASP A 80 14.97 -33.11 16.98
N LYS A 81 15.63 -34.21 17.22
CA LYS A 81 16.94 -34.68 16.75
C LYS A 81 17.20 -34.58 15.24
N ASP A 82 16.18 -34.45 14.41
CA ASP A 82 16.28 -34.60 12.95
C ASP A 82 16.37 -33.27 12.17
N PHE A 83 16.52 -32.15 12.85
CA PHE A 83 16.49 -30.83 12.27
C PHE A 83 17.52 -30.59 11.15
N GLU A 84 18.77 -31.03 11.37
CA GLU A 84 19.84 -30.94 10.37
C GLU A 84 19.62 -31.94 9.22
N SER A 85 19.11 -33.14 9.52
CA SER A 85 18.75 -34.14 8.52
C SER A 85 17.68 -33.64 7.56
N ILE A 86 16.62 -32.98 8.10
CA ILE A 86 15.57 -32.36 7.28
C ILE A 86 16.17 -31.25 6.39
N ALA A 87 17.00 -30.39 6.95
CA ALA A 87 17.65 -29.33 6.18
C ALA A 87 18.56 -29.89 5.05
N ASP A 88 19.30 -30.94 5.33
CA ASP A 88 20.17 -31.56 4.33
C ASP A 88 19.39 -32.25 3.20
N LYS A 89 18.24 -32.84 3.50
CA LYS A 89 17.36 -33.37 2.44
C LYS A 89 16.78 -32.24 1.58
N ILE A 90 16.36 -31.16 2.19
CA ILE A 90 15.84 -30.01 1.44
C ILE A 90 16.91 -29.37 0.54
N LYS A 91 18.18 -29.38 0.95
CA LYS A 91 19.29 -28.91 0.11
C LYS A 91 19.42 -29.69 -1.20
N GLN A 92 18.98 -30.95 -1.23
CA GLN A 92 19.07 -31.80 -2.42
C GLN A 92 17.96 -31.56 -3.45
N PHE A 93 16.96 -30.73 -3.13
CA PHE A 93 15.90 -30.42 -4.08
C PHE A 93 16.42 -29.55 -5.22
N SER A 94 16.03 -29.88 -6.44
CA SER A 94 16.41 -29.11 -7.64
C SER A 94 15.84 -27.68 -7.65
N CYS A 95 14.80 -27.43 -6.88
CA CYS A 95 14.15 -26.14 -6.75
C CYS A 95 14.81 -25.22 -5.71
N THR A 96 15.77 -25.69 -4.90
CA THR A 96 16.46 -24.91 -3.87
C THR A 96 17.79 -24.36 -4.36
N LYS A 97 18.10 -23.13 -3.93
CA LYS A 97 19.39 -22.45 -4.17
C LYS A 97 20.31 -22.57 -2.96
N GLU A 98 19.76 -22.30 -1.79
CA GLU A 98 20.49 -22.24 -0.52
C GLU A 98 19.56 -22.63 0.63
N VAL A 99 20.06 -23.39 1.59
CA VAL A 99 19.32 -23.76 2.80
C VAL A 99 20.21 -23.56 4.01
N ILE A 100 19.72 -22.80 4.98
CA ILE A 100 20.39 -22.64 6.28
C ILE A 100 19.47 -23.04 7.41
N SER A 101 20.03 -23.62 8.45
CA SER A 101 19.30 -24.16 9.58
C SER A 101 19.70 -23.53 10.90
N GLY A 102 18.76 -23.44 11.84
CA GLY A 102 19.01 -22.92 13.19
C GLY A 102 19.25 -21.42 13.25
N HIS A 103 18.75 -20.67 12.25
CA HIS A 103 18.89 -19.23 12.12
C HIS A 103 17.57 -18.53 12.42
N CYS A 104 17.67 -17.23 12.76
CA CYS A 104 16.48 -16.39 12.96
C CYS A 104 15.91 -15.97 11.61
N CYS A 105 14.65 -16.26 11.36
CA CYS A 105 13.95 -15.63 10.25
C CYS A 105 13.57 -14.18 10.58
N LEU A 106 13.59 -13.31 9.59
CA LEU A 106 13.18 -11.92 9.76
C LEU A 106 11.65 -11.82 9.87
N LEU A 107 10.91 -12.64 9.15
CA LEU A 107 9.45 -12.76 9.25
C LEU A 107 9.03 -14.13 9.83
N PRO A 108 7.93 -14.20 10.57
CA PRO A 108 7.03 -13.10 10.98
C PRO A 108 7.65 -12.17 12.01
N LYS A 109 7.00 -11.01 12.26
CA LYS A 109 7.44 -9.98 13.25
C LYS A 109 7.71 -10.56 14.64
N THR A 110 7.19 -11.74 14.95
CA THR A 110 7.40 -12.46 16.21
C THR A 110 8.77 -13.11 16.33
N SER A 111 9.56 -13.17 15.25
CA SER A 111 10.93 -13.73 15.30
C SER A 111 11.86 -12.77 16.03
N GLY A 112 12.80 -13.32 16.79
CA GLY A 112 13.65 -12.53 17.68
C GLY A 112 12.97 -12.27 19.03
N PHE A 113 13.67 -11.60 19.92
CA PHE A 113 13.16 -11.17 21.23
C PHE A 113 13.57 -9.72 21.49
N SER A 114 12.78 -8.99 22.27
CA SER A 114 13.14 -7.63 22.69
C SER A 114 13.92 -7.68 23.98
N GLN A 115 14.94 -6.87 24.09
CA GLN A 115 15.81 -6.73 25.21
C GLN A 115 16.02 -5.28 25.57
N THR A 116 15.95 -4.99 26.86
CA THR A 116 16.24 -3.67 27.41
C THR A 116 17.71 -3.56 27.78
N PHE A 117 18.38 -2.53 27.31
CA PHE A 117 19.75 -2.18 27.66
C PHE A 117 19.72 -0.94 28.54
N ASP A 118 20.25 -1.10 29.76
CA ASP A 118 20.22 -0.04 30.77
C ASP A 118 21.50 0.77 30.82
N ASN A 119 22.58 0.26 30.26
CA ASN A 119 23.89 0.92 30.29
C ASN A 119 24.71 0.66 29.03
N TRP A 120 25.49 1.66 28.61
CA TRP A 120 26.43 1.59 27.48
C TRP A 120 27.49 2.68 27.57
N ASP A 121 28.59 2.51 26.87
CA ASP A 121 29.68 3.49 26.86
C ASP A 121 29.24 4.80 26.21
N GLY A 122 29.36 5.90 26.96
CA GLY A 122 28.91 7.22 26.50
C GLY A 122 27.43 7.51 26.71
N LYS A 123 26.76 6.76 27.56
CA LYS A 123 25.37 6.98 27.93
C LYS A 123 25.17 8.35 28.57
N GLU A 124 24.16 9.08 28.10
CA GLU A 124 23.71 10.32 28.72
C GLU A 124 22.78 10.03 29.91
N ASP A 125 22.90 10.78 31.00
CA ASP A 125 22.10 10.58 32.23
C ASP A 125 20.60 10.73 32.01
N ALA A 126 20.19 11.48 30.98
CA ALA A 126 18.78 11.69 30.64
C ALA A 126 18.08 10.42 30.08
N VAL A 127 18.84 9.50 29.50
CA VAL A 127 18.30 8.27 28.88
C VAL A 127 18.35 7.14 29.90
N LYS A 128 17.19 6.61 30.30
CA LYS A 128 17.12 5.54 31.30
C LYS A 128 17.50 4.18 30.73
N SER A 129 16.86 3.77 29.65
CA SER A 129 17.07 2.47 28.99
C SER A 129 16.59 2.51 27.55
N ILE A 130 17.06 1.60 26.73
CA ILE A 130 16.64 1.43 25.33
C ILE A 130 16.24 -0.01 25.09
N ASP A 131 15.04 -0.19 24.51
CA ASP A 131 14.58 -1.48 24.06
C ASP A 131 15.09 -1.73 22.64
N MET A 132 15.81 -2.80 22.47
CA MET A 132 16.30 -3.25 21.16
C MET A 132 15.82 -4.64 20.86
N ARG A 133 15.57 -4.91 19.59
CA ARG A 133 15.23 -6.23 19.12
C ARG A 133 16.49 -7.03 18.81
N CYS A 134 16.62 -8.18 19.44
CA CYS A 134 17.75 -9.09 19.26
C CYS A 134 17.44 -10.14 18.20
N LEU A 135 18.34 -10.24 17.22
CA LEU A 135 18.36 -11.26 16.19
C LEU A 135 19.63 -12.10 16.39
N TRP A 136 19.51 -13.40 16.28
CA TRP A 136 20.66 -14.30 16.50
C TRP A 136 21.17 -14.93 15.20
N ASN A 137 22.42 -15.40 15.25
CA ASN A 137 23.12 -16.10 14.18
C ASN A 137 23.54 -15.19 13.01
N CYS A 138 24.44 -14.27 13.31
CA CYS A 138 24.74 -13.10 12.50
C CYS A 138 25.30 -13.37 11.11
N GLU A 139 26.42 -14.11 11.00
CA GLU A 139 27.17 -14.18 9.74
C GLU A 139 26.36 -14.79 8.56
N LYS A 140 25.81 -15.98 8.77
CA LYS A 140 25.01 -16.66 7.74
C LYS A 140 23.68 -15.95 7.49
N THR A 141 23.04 -15.39 8.51
CA THR A 141 21.79 -14.66 8.36
C THR A 141 21.98 -13.36 7.58
N VAL A 142 23.04 -12.61 7.87
CA VAL A 142 23.37 -11.38 7.15
C VAL A 142 23.65 -11.68 5.68
N SER A 143 24.44 -12.73 5.39
CA SER A 143 24.72 -13.18 4.03
C SER A 143 23.46 -13.70 3.32
N PHE A 144 22.66 -14.53 4.00
CA PHE A 144 21.46 -15.12 3.45
C PHE A 144 20.40 -14.06 3.05
N TYR A 145 20.20 -13.04 3.86
CA TYR A 145 19.26 -11.97 3.57
C TYR A 145 19.90 -10.79 2.81
N ASN A 146 21.18 -10.89 2.46
CA ASN A 146 21.93 -9.84 1.77
C ASN A 146 21.86 -8.47 2.51
N LEU A 147 21.95 -8.52 3.85
CA LEU A 147 22.01 -7.32 4.68
C LEU A 147 23.34 -6.60 4.45
N LYS A 148 23.32 -5.28 4.35
CA LYS A 148 24.51 -4.48 4.05
C LYS A 148 25.25 -4.08 5.33
N LEU A 149 26.49 -4.53 5.46
CA LEU A 149 27.43 -4.02 6.45
C LEU A 149 27.92 -2.65 6.01
N LEU A 150 27.81 -1.64 6.88
CA LEU A 150 28.24 -0.27 6.62
C LEU A 150 29.64 0.00 7.15
N ALA A 151 29.97 -0.54 8.32
CA ALA A 151 31.26 -0.35 8.95
C ALA A 151 31.59 -1.53 9.89
N GLY A 152 32.87 -1.74 10.15
CA GLY A 152 33.35 -2.77 11.08
C GLY A 152 33.41 -4.16 10.47
N GLU A 153 33.20 -5.16 11.31
CA GLU A 153 33.37 -6.58 11.00
C GLU A 153 32.08 -7.38 11.25
N MET A 154 31.96 -8.52 10.56
CA MET A 154 30.87 -9.49 10.78
C MET A 154 31.15 -10.32 12.03
N VAL A 155 30.16 -10.46 12.90
CA VAL A 155 30.24 -11.32 14.08
C VAL A 155 30.12 -12.78 13.69
N LYS A 156 31.10 -13.62 14.09
CA LYS A 156 31.04 -15.07 13.90
C LYS A 156 30.13 -15.72 14.96
N SER A 157 29.57 -16.86 14.63
CA SER A 157 28.62 -17.57 15.50
C SER A 157 29.20 -17.95 16.87
N THR A 158 30.52 -18.07 16.99
CA THR A 158 31.25 -18.42 18.21
C THR A 158 31.69 -17.24 19.07
N GLU A 159 31.56 -16.00 18.55
CA GLU A 159 32.03 -14.78 19.22
C GLU A 159 30.95 -14.21 20.13
N THR A 160 30.79 -14.76 21.32
CA THR A 160 29.68 -14.44 22.23
C THR A 160 29.77 -13.07 22.91
N ASN A 161 30.91 -12.40 22.83
CA ASN A 161 31.14 -11.07 23.40
C ASN A 161 31.10 -9.92 22.38
N LYS A 162 30.79 -10.25 21.12
CA LYS A 162 30.69 -9.29 20.02
C LYS A 162 29.27 -9.21 19.48
N ILE A 163 28.88 -8.00 19.09
CA ILE A 163 27.56 -7.71 18.54
C ILE A 163 27.66 -6.78 17.33
N MET A 164 26.65 -6.84 16.46
CA MET A 164 26.42 -5.81 15.45
C MET A 164 25.11 -5.08 15.77
N ILE A 165 25.03 -3.82 15.39
CA ILE A 165 23.82 -2.99 15.57
C ILE A 165 23.46 -2.31 14.25
N ASN A 166 22.20 -1.90 14.10
CA ASN A 166 21.77 -1.14 12.93
C ASN A 166 21.91 0.39 13.15
N GLU A 167 21.75 1.19 12.09
CA GLU A 167 21.84 2.65 12.16
C GLU A 167 20.83 3.26 13.15
N SER A 168 19.63 2.70 13.23
CA SER A 168 18.60 3.15 14.19
C SER A 168 19.02 2.90 15.63
N ALA A 169 19.74 1.81 15.91
CA ALA A 169 20.32 1.57 17.23
C ALA A 169 21.44 2.57 17.55
N VAL A 170 22.31 2.89 16.59
CA VAL A 170 23.35 3.92 16.76
C VAL A 170 22.74 5.27 17.15
N LYS A 171 21.66 5.67 16.44
CA LYS A 171 20.93 6.91 16.73
C LYS A 171 20.27 6.89 18.10
N ALA A 172 19.63 5.77 18.46
CA ALA A 172 18.96 5.62 19.74
C ALA A 172 19.93 5.64 20.93
N LEU A 173 21.15 5.11 20.75
CA LEU A 173 22.21 5.12 21.74
C LEU A 173 22.91 6.47 21.85
N GLY A 174 22.69 7.41 20.91
CA GLY A 174 23.37 8.71 20.88
C GLY A 174 24.88 8.61 20.59
N MET A 175 25.34 7.52 19.96
CA MET A 175 26.77 7.29 19.71
C MET A 175 27.21 7.91 18.39
N SER A 176 28.28 8.71 18.41
CA SER A 176 28.94 9.22 17.20
C SER A 176 29.87 8.19 16.56
N ASP A 177 30.60 7.44 17.39
CA ASP A 177 31.51 6.36 16.98
C ASP A 177 31.22 5.10 17.83
N PRO A 178 30.36 4.19 17.36
CA PRO A 178 29.92 3.04 18.15
C PRO A 178 30.87 1.84 18.10
N ILE A 179 31.77 1.75 17.10
CA ILE A 179 32.67 0.59 16.98
C ILE A 179 33.68 0.57 18.14
N GLY A 180 33.81 -0.61 18.78
CA GLY A 180 34.66 -0.79 19.95
C GLY A 180 34.00 -0.44 21.27
N LYS A 181 32.88 0.28 21.27
CA LYS A 181 32.12 0.60 22.50
C LYS A 181 31.32 -0.62 22.98
N LYS A 182 30.99 -0.59 24.27
CA LYS A 182 30.30 -1.71 24.94
C LYS A 182 28.85 -1.39 25.22
N LEU A 183 27.99 -2.36 25.01
CA LEU A 183 26.64 -2.41 25.55
C LEU A 183 26.64 -3.37 26.75
N TYR A 184 26.01 -2.93 27.83
CA TYR A 184 25.96 -3.72 29.04
C TYR A 184 24.53 -4.26 29.22
N GLN A 185 24.45 -5.56 29.48
CA GLN A 185 23.24 -6.24 29.86
C GLN A 185 23.47 -6.86 31.23
N GLN A 186 22.85 -6.31 32.26
CA GLN A 186 23.17 -6.71 33.63
C GLN A 186 24.69 -6.65 33.89
N THR A 187 25.34 -7.82 34.04
CA THR A 187 26.78 -7.93 34.27
C THR A 187 27.60 -8.27 33.04
N GLN A 188 26.94 -8.62 31.91
CA GLN A 188 27.63 -8.98 30.66
C GLN A 188 27.82 -7.77 29.77
N ALA A 189 29.05 -7.57 29.31
CA ALA A 189 29.41 -6.55 28.35
C ALA A 189 29.61 -7.16 26.97
N SER A 190 28.98 -6.61 25.94
CA SER A 190 29.16 -6.98 24.56
C SER A 190 29.74 -5.82 23.76
N THR A 191 30.80 -6.10 23.00
CA THR A 191 31.49 -5.07 22.20
C THR A 191 30.83 -4.93 20.84
N ILE A 192 30.51 -3.71 20.44
CA ILE A 192 30.00 -3.41 19.10
C ILE A 192 31.17 -3.50 18.11
N VAL A 193 31.09 -4.41 17.15
CA VAL A 193 32.14 -4.60 16.14
C VAL A 193 31.68 -4.30 14.72
N GLY A 194 30.39 -4.16 14.48
CA GLY A 194 29.86 -3.86 13.16
C GLY A 194 28.57 -3.06 13.20
N ILE A 195 28.36 -2.29 12.14
CA ILE A 195 27.14 -1.52 11.89
C ILE A 195 26.53 -1.99 10.59
N ILE A 196 25.26 -2.39 10.62
CA ILE A 196 24.48 -2.76 9.45
C ILE A 196 23.53 -1.62 9.06
N LYS A 197 23.25 -1.53 7.77
CA LYS A 197 22.24 -0.61 7.25
C LYS A 197 20.88 -0.94 7.85
N ASP A 198 20.07 0.08 8.07
CA ASP A 198 18.68 -0.08 8.48
C ASP A 198 17.89 -0.95 7.49
N PHE A 199 17.04 -1.80 8.02
CA PHE A 199 16.16 -2.66 7.24
C PHE A 199 14.81 -2.81 7.91
N HIS A 200 13.75 -2.94 7.10
CA HIS A 200 12.39 -3.09 7.60
C HIS A 200 12.00 -4.56 7.64
N ILE A 201 11.72 -5.09 8.81
CA ILE A 201 11.18 -6.46 8.97
C ILE A 201 9.72 -6.54 8.50
N THR A 202 8.93 -5.48 8.74
CA THR A 202 7.54 -5.37 8.31
C THR A 202 7.39 -4.35 7.18
N ALA A 203 6.16 -4.10 6.73
CA ALA A 203 5.90 -2.98 5.85
C ALA A 203 6.41 -1.68 6.48
N PRO A 204 6.99 -0.75 5.69
CA PRO A 204 7.57 0.50 6.20
C PRO A 204 6.46 1.51 6.59
N THR A 205 5.54 1.05 7.41
CA THR A 205 4.49 1.84 8.06
C THR A 205 4.92 2.37 9.42
N GLU A 206 5.96 1.74 10.00
CA GLU A 206 6.54 2.11 11.28
C GLU A 206 8.03 2.44 11.09
N PRO A 207 8.63 3.30 11.95
CA PRO A 207 10.08 3.53 11.93
C PRO A 207 10.86 2.23 12.12
N VAL A 208 12.05 2.17 11.52
CA VAL A 208 12.96 1.06 11.77
C VAL A 208 13.32 1.02 13.25
N GLN A 209 13.10 -0.11 13.87
CA GLN A 209 13.41 -0.31 15.27
C GLN A 209 14.94 -0.50 15.46
N PRO A 210 15.48 -0.17 16.64
CA PRO A 210 16.83 -0.55 16.99
C PRO A 210 17.00 -2.06 17.02
N TYR A 211 17.95 -2.60 16.23
CA TYR A 211 18.29 -4.01 16.19
C TYR A 211 19.69 -4.26 16.72
N VAL A 212 19.82 -5.37 17.44
CA VAL A 212 21.10 -5.97 17.84
C VAL A 212 21.19 -7.36 17.23
N LEU A 213 22.27 -7.62 16.50
CA LEU A 213 22.57 -8.94 15.99
C LEU A 213 23.61 -9.58 16.89
N VAL A 214 23.27 -10.73 17.45
CA VAL A 214 24.09 -11.45 18.43
C VAL A 214 24.52 -12.81 17.91
N ALA A 215 25.66 -13.31 18.38
CA ALA A 215 26.06 -14.68 18.12
C ALA A 215 25.05 -15.67 18.78
N ARG A 216 24.79 -16.80 18.13
CA ARG A 216 23.84 -17.79 18.64
C ARG A 216 24.16 -18.30 20.05
N ASP A 217 25.44 -18.50 20.33
CA ASP A 217 25.89 -19.11 21.59
C ASP A 217 25.78 -18.18 22.81
N ILE A 218 25.64 -16.87 22.61
CA ILE A 218 25.29 -15.92 23.67
C ILE A 218 23.98 -16.33 24.38
N LEU A 219 23.00 -16.77 23.63
CA LEU A 219 21.68 -17.09 24.18
C LEU A 219 21.68 -18.37 25.02
N LYS A 220 22.62 -19.30 24.72
CA LYS A 220 22.80 -20.50 25.57
C LYS A 220 23.32 -20.11 26.96
N GLY A 221 24.24 -19.14 27.02
CA GLY A 221 24.76 -18.61 28.29
C GLY A 221 23.72 -17.89 29.13
N MET A 222 22.66 -17.37 28.51
CA MET A 222 21.54 -16.70 29.16
C MET A 222 20.40 -17.62 29.59
N GLY A 223 20.55 -18.95 29.41
CA GLY A 223 19.50 -19.93 29.75
C GLY A 223 18.31 -19.97 28.77
N PHE A 224 18.41 -19.26 27.65
CA PHE A 224 17.36 -19.36 26.61
C PHE A 224 17.58 -20.64 25.80
N SER A 225 16.57 -21.50 25.81
CA SER A 225 16.48 -22.59 24.83
C SER A 225 16.17 -21.98 23.48
N ILE A 226 17.21 -21.74 22.67
CA ILE A 226 17.02 -21.27 21.31
C ILE A 226 16.33 -22.41 20.55
N GLY A 227 15.08 -22.19 20.21
CA GLY A 227 14.37 -23.14 19.36
C GLY A 227 15.19 -23.42 18.10
N LYS A 228 15.72 -24.62 17.97
CA LYS A 228 16.43 -25.10 16.78
C LYS A 228 15.53 -25.18 15.54
N GLY A 229 14.32 -24.62 15.62
CA GLY A 229 13.17 -24.94 14.84
C GLY A 229 12.99 -24.21 13.51
N GLN A 230 13.96 -23.43 13.03
CA GLN A 230 13.77 -22.68 11.77
C GLN A 230 14.77 -23.13 10.69
N ILE A 231 14.22 -23.48 9.52
CA ILE A 231 14.99 -23.75 8.30
C ILE A 231 14.62 -22.64 7.30
N LEU A 232 15.61 -21.88 6.85
CA LEU A 232 15.46 -20.85 5.85
C LEU A 232 15.91 -21.42 4.49
N ILE A 233 15.11 -21.22 3.48
CA ILE A 233 15.28 -21.80 2.15
C ILE A 233 15.21 -20.69 1.12
N LYS A 234 16.28 -20.52 0.33
CA LYS A 234 16.20 -19.79 -0.94
C LYS A 234 15.84 -20.77 -2.04
N PHE A 235 14.84 -20.41 -2.86
CA PHE A 235 14.39 -21.24 -3.97
C PHE A 235 14.40 -20.47 -5.30
N HIS A 236 14.35 -21.21 -6.42
CA HIS A 236 14.34 -20.63 -7.75
C HIS A 236 13.01 -19.95 -8.04
N ASP A 237 13.03 -18.82 -8.76
CA ASP A 237 11.85 -18.04 -9.10
C ASP A 237 10.79 -18.90 -9.78
N GLY A 238 9.53 -18.72 -9.34
CA GLY A 238 8.38 -19.49 -9.84
C GLY A 238 8.27 -20.93 -9.29
N LYS A 239 9.25 -21.42 -8.52
CA LYS A 239 9.29 -22.81 -8.03
C LYS A 239 8.63 -23.02 -6.65
N TRP A 240 7.91 -22.02 -6.13
CA TRP A 240 7.26 -22.11 -4.82
C TRP A 240 6.33 -23.32 -4.69
N LYS A 241 5.49 -23.56 -5.70
CA LYS A 241 4.53 -24.67 -5.68
C LYS A 241 5.24 -26.03 -5.66
N GLU A 242 6.32 -26.19 -6.42
CA GLU A 242 7.14 -27.39 -6.48
C GLU A 242 7.84 -27.64 -5.14
N LEU A 243 8.48 -26.59 -4.58
CA LEU A 243 9.11 -26.65 -3.26
C LEU A 243 8.13 -27.08 -2.18
N LYS A 244 6.94 -26.47 -2.14
CA LYS A 244 5.90 -26.82 -1.17
C LYS A 244 5.49 -28.29 -1.28
N GLN A 245 5.24 -28.80 -2.49
CA GLN A 245 4.89 -30.19 -2.71
C GLN A 245 5.97 -31.17 -2.26
N GLN A 246 7.23 -30.86 -2.54
CA GLN A 246 8.37 -31.70 -2.13
C GLN A 246 8.53 -31.72 -0.60
N ILE A 247 8.37 -30.55 0.06
CA ILE A 247 8.41 -30.44 1.53
C ILE A 247 7.25 -31.23 2.14
N ASP A 248 6.01 -31.00 1.68
CA ASP A 248 4.83 -31.71 2.17
C ASP A 248 4.98 -33.24 2.00
N SER A 249 5.59 -33.70 0.90
CA SER A 249 5.87 -35.12 0.65
C SER A 249 6.86 -35.70 1.67
N ILE A 250 7.98 -35.02 1.94
CA ILE A 250 8.97 -35.50 2.92
C ILE A 250 8.34 -35.57 4.32
N PHE A 251 7.62 -34.54 4.73
CA PHE A 251 7.01 -34.53 6.05
C PHE A 251 5.91 -35.60 6.19
N SER A 252 5.15 -35.90 5.14
CA SER A 252 4.12 -36.94 5.19
C SER A 252 4.69 -38.37 5.16
N GLN A 253 5.81 -38.59 4.49
CA GLN A 253 6.38 -39.92 4.31
C GLN A 253 7.43 -40.32 5.37
N GLU A 254 8.28 -39.35 5.76
CA GLU A 254 9.43 -39.67 6.59
C GLU A 254 9.38 -39.03 7.98
N TYR A 255 8.67 -37.88 8.11
CA TYR A 255 8.62 -37.11 9.35
C TYR A 255 7.16 -36.83 9.77
N SER A 256 6.26 -37.82 9.65
CA SER A 256 4.84 -37.68 9.93
C SER A 256 4.48 -37.21 11.34
N GLU A 257 5.36 -37.45 12.32
CA GLU A 257 5.19 -37.01 13.70
C GLU A 257 5.64 -35.56 13.93
N VAL A 258 6.43 -34.98 13.01
CA VAL A 258 6.98 -33.64 13.12
C VAL A 258 5.97 -32.62 12.62
N ARG A 259 5.47 -31.78 13.53
CA ARG A 259 4.60 -30.68 13.13
C ARG A 259 5.43 -29.50 12.67
N TYR A 260 5.09 -28.99 11.49
CA TYR A 260 5.78 -27.84 10.89
C TYR A 260 4.80 -26.81 10.37
N ARG A 261 5.29 -25.58 10.21
CA ARG A 261 4.62 -24.50 9.51
C ARG A 261 5.55 -23.99 8.42
N LEU A 262 5.12 -24.14 7.18
CA LEU A 262 5.82 -23.63 6.00
C LEU A 262 5.15 -22.35 5.53
N PHE A 263 5.91 -21.30 5.32
CA PHE A 263 5.42 -20.06 4.75
C PHE A 263 6.43 -19.44 3.78
N ASN A 264 5.90 -18.76 2.78
CA ASN A 264 6.65 -17.94 1.85
C ASN A 264 6.78 -16.53 2.42
N THR A 265 7.98 -15.99 2.40
CA THR A 265 8.26 -14.64 2.93
C THR A 265 7.48 -13.55 2.19
N GLU A 266 7.23 -13.69 0.88
CA GLU A 266 6.42 -12.75 0.11
C GLU A 266 4.94 -12.80 0.50
N GLU A 267 4.39 -14.01 0.72
CA GLU A 267 2.99 -14.18 1.16
C GLU A 267 2.77 -13.64 2.57
N GLU A 268 3.72 -13.90 3.47
CA GLU A 268 3.69 -13.37 4.85
C GLU A 268 3.79 -11.84 4.85
N TYR A 269 4.69 -11.27 4.03
CA TYR A 269 4.79 -9.81 3.87
C TYR A 269 3.51 -9.20 3.27
N ALA A 270 2.93 -9.84 2.27
CA ALA A 270 1.66 -9.40 1.70
C ALA A 270 0.53 -9.41 2.76
N GLY A 271 0.63 -10.28 3.76
CA GLY A 271 -0.28 -10.32 4.90
C GLY A 271 -0.30 -9.03 5.72
N TYR A 272 0.85 -8.35 5.86
CA TYR A 272 0.94 -7.06 6.57
C TYR A 272 0.22 -5.91 5.85
N LEU A 273 0.06 -6.01 4.53
CA LEU A 273 -0.67 -5.03 3.70
C LEU A 273 -2.11 -5.47 3.38
N LYS A 274 -2.61 -6.50 4.06
CA LYS A 274 -3.94 -7.07 3.76
C LYS A 274 -5.08 -6.10 4.03
N SER A 275 -4.99 -5.32 5.11
CA SER A 275 -5.99 -4.31 5.49
C SER A 275 -6.05 -3.18 4.45
N GLU A 276 -4.90 -2.68 4.04
CA GLU A 276 -4.76 -1.63 3.04
C GLU A 276 -5.28 -2.10 1.68
N ASN A 277 -4.92 -3.31 1.27
CA ASN A 277 -5.43 -3.91 0.03
C ASN A 277 -6.95 -4.12 0.05
N ALA A 278 -7.53 -4.52 1.20
CA ALA A 278 -8.98 -4.65 1.36
C ALA A 278 -9.66 -3.27 1.25
N LEU A 279 -9.08 -2.24 1.87
CA LEU A 279 -9.57 -0.87 1.79
C LEU A 279 -9.55 -0.34 0.35
N ILE A 280 -8.47 -0.58 -0.41
CA ILE A 280 -8.38 -0.21 -1.82
C ILE A 280 -9.49 -0.88 -2.64
N LYS A 281 -9.71 -2.18 -2.47
CA LYS A 281 -10.78 -2.91 -3.19
C LYS A 281 -12.15 -2.31 -2.92
N LEU A 282 -12.47 -2.03 -1.64
CA LEU A 282 -13.71 -1.40 -1.24
C LEU A 282 -13.87 -0.02 -1.87
N LEU A 283 -12.85 0.82 -1.76
CA LEU A 283 -12.87 2.18 -2.28
C LEU A 283 -12.92 2.20 -3.82
N SER A 284 -12.24 1.28 -4.50
CA SER A 284 -12.31 1.15 -5.96
C SER A 284 -13.72 0.79 -6.43
N PHE A 285 -14.41 -0.11 -5.72
CA PHE A 285 -15.80 -0.43 -5.99
C PHE A 285 -16.69 0.82 -5.81
N VAL A 286 -16.58 1.51 -4.67
CA VAL A 286 -17.33 2.75 -4.40
C VAL A 286 -17.08 3.80 -5.48
N THR A 287 -15.83 3.99 -5.89
CA THR A 287 -15.49 4.96 -6.95
C THR A 287 -16.13 4.60 -8.29
N THR A 288 -16.07 3.33 -8.66
CA THR A 288 -16.71 2.88 -9.90
C THR A 288 -18.20 3.20 -9.89
N VAL A 289 -18.89 2.89 -8.79
CA VAL A 289 -20.32 3.23 -8.62
C VAL A 289 -20.55 4.74 -8.68
N CYS A 290 -19.70 5.55 -8.01
CA CYS A 290 -19.80 7.02 -8.05
C CYS A 290 -19.63 7.58 -9.47
N ILE A 291 -18.67 7.06 -10.23
CA ILE A 291 -18.44 7.49 -11.62
C ILE A 291 -19.67 7.15 -12.51
N ILE A 292 -20.21 5.95 -12.34
CA ILE A 292 -21.41 5.52 -13.08
C ILE A 292 -22.61 6.43 -12.75
N ILE A 293 -22.86 6.71 -11.47
CA ILE A 293 -23.95 7.60 -11.04
C ILE A 293 -23.74 9.02 -11.59
N ALA A 294 -22.50 9.53 -11.55
CA ALA A 294 -22.19 10.85 -12.10
C ALA A 294 -22.42 10.90 -13.63
N ALA A 295 -22.01 9.86 -14.35
CA ALA A 295 -22.25 9.74 -15.80
C ALA A 295 -23.74 9.74 -16.13
N PHE A 296 -24.57 8.96 -15.39
CA PHE A 296 -26.02 8.97 -15.55
C PHE A 296 -26.63 10.32 -15.21
N GLY A 297 -26.15 11.00 -14.17
CA GLY A 297 -26.59 12.35 -13.79
C GLY A 297 -26.34 13.36 -14.91
N ILE A 298 -25.12 13.37 -15.46
CA ILE A 298 -24.73 14.23 -16.59
C ILE A 298 -25.57 13.90 -17.81
N PHE A 299 -25.71 12.61 -18.17
CA PHE A 299 -26.48 12.15 -19.30
C PHE A 299 -27.97 12.59 -19.21
N SER A 300 -28.58 12.42 -18.05
CA SER A 300 -29.97 12.83 -17.80
C SER A 300 -30.18 14.33 -18.00
N LEU A 301 -29.24 15.15 -17.50
CA LEU A 301 -29.32 16.60 -17.62
C LEU A 301 -29.05 17.13 -19.03
N ILE A 302 -28.09 16.54 -19.73
CA ILE A 302 -27.87 16.88 -21.13
C ILE A 302 -29.12 16.56 -21.95
N THR A 303 -29.75 15.42 -21.68
CA THR A 303 -31.02 15.05 -22.33
C THR A 303 -32.08 16.12 -22.13
N LEU A 304 -32.31 16.50 -20.87
CA LEU A 304 -33.30 17.49 -20.54
C LEU A 304 -32.93 18.88 -21.07
N SER A 305 -31.67 19.28 -21.04
CA SER A 305 -31.19 20.54 -21.62
C SER A 305 -31.37 20.58 -23.15
N CYS A 306 -31.15 19.45 -23.83
CA CYS A 306 -31.40 19.32 -25.26
C CYS A 306 -32.92 19.43 -25.57
N GLU A 307 -33.77 18.82 -24.75
CA GLU A 307 -35.23 18.93 -24.89
C GLU A 307 -35.73 20.34 -24.66
N GLN A 308 -35.28 21.01 -23.60
CA GLN A 308 -35.67 22.39 -23.31
C GLN A 308 -35.21 23.41 -24.36
N ARG A 309 -34.03 23.17 -24.98
CA ARG A 309 -33.44 24.04 -26.02
C ARG A 309 -33.68 23.50 -27.43
N ARG A 310 -34.62 22.56 -27.59
CA ARG A 310 -34.90 21.91 -28.87
C ARG A 310 -35.21 22.91 -29.98
N LYS A 311 -36.09 23.95 -29.69
CA LYS A 311 -36.41 25.00 -30.63
C LYS A 311 -35.19 25.89 -30.96
N GLU A 312 -34.37 26.26 -29.97
CA GLU A 312 -33.14 27.02 -30.16
C GLU A 312 -32.15 26.27 -31.07
N ILE A 313 -31.97 24.98 -30.81
CA ILE A 313 -31.08 24.10 -31.61
C ILE A 313 -31.61 24.02 -33.05
N ALA A 314 -32.92 23.87 -33.25
CA ALA A 314 -33.56 23.81 -34.58
C ALA A 314 -33.36 25.09 -35.34
N ILE A 315 -33.61 26.27 -34.73
CA ILE A 315 -33.44 27.59 -35.31
C ILE A 315 -31.98 27.83 -35.70
N ARG A 316 -31.04 27.51 -34.86
CA ARG A 316 -29.60 27.62 -35.16
C ARG A 316 -29.21 26.74 -36.29
N LYS A 317 -29.73 25.53 -36.38
CA LYS A 317 -29.44 24.57 -37.46
C LYS A 317 -30.01 25.08 -38.79
N VAL A 318 -31.21 25.66 -38.81
CA VAL A 318 -31.77 26.31 -40.04
C VAL A 318 -30.91 27.49 -40.45
N ASN A 319 -30.33 28.23 -39.47
CA ASN A 319 -29.40 29.36 -39.76
C ASN A 319 -27.96 28.86 -40.06
N GLY A 320 -27.73 27.59 -40.38
CA GLY A 320 -26.48 27.09 -40.82
C GLY A 320 -25.48 26.66 -39.72
N ALA A 321 -25.90 26.57 -38.43
CA ALA A 321 -25.04 26.13 -37.37
C ALA A 321 -24.73 24.61 -37.54
N THR A 322 -23.43 24.27 -37.49
CA THR A 322 -22.98 22.90 -37.55
C THR A 322 -23.19 22.17 -36.22
N ILE A 323 -23.25 20.85 -36.25
CA ILE A 323 -23.31 19.99 -35.06
C ILE A 323 -22.17 20.32 -34.09
N ARG A 324 -20.99 20.64 -34.62
CA ARG A 324 -19.82 21.05 -33.85
C ARG A 324 -20.07 22.32 -33.01
N ASN A 325 -20.77 23.32 -33.56
CA ASN A 325 -21.07 24.55 -32.83
C ASN A 325 -22.01 24.30 -31.65
N ILE A 326 -22.99 23.41 -31.83
CA ILE A 326 -23.90 23.00 -30.78
C ILE A 326 -23.16 22.20 -29.68
N LEU A 327 -22.29 21.27 -30.08
CA LEU A 327 -21.42 20.50 -29.17
C LEU A 327 -20.56 21.43 -28.30
N ILE A 328 -19.88 22.40 -28.92
CA ILE A 328 -19.01 23.35 -28.21
C ILE A 328 -19.78 24.13 -27.15
N MET A 329 -21.01 24.50 -27.42
CA MET A 329 -21.85 25.23 -26.46
C MET A 329 -22.12 24.41 -25.20
N PHE A 330 -22.51 23.13 -25.35
CA PHE A 330 -22.75 22.24 -24.21
C PHE A 330 -21.44 21.90 -23.49
N VAL A 331 -20.38 21.63 -24.25
CA VAL A 331 -19.07 21.32 -23.67
C VAL A 331 -18.57 22.46 -22.78
N LYS A 332 -18.64 23.71 -23.24
CA LYS A 332 -18.22 24.89 -22.44
C LYS A 332 -18.97 24.96 -21.11
N GLU A 333 -20.27 24.68 -21.10
CA GLU A 333 -21.10 24.73 -19.91
C GLU A 333 -20.70 23.65 -18.88
N TYR A 334 -20.52 22.39 -19.32
CA TYR A 334 -20.12 21.30 -18.42
C TYR A 334 -18.66 21.35 -18.03
N MET A 335 -17.78 21.87 -18.89
CA MET A 335 -16.38 22.11 -18.54
C MET A 335 -16.25 23.15 -17.42
N LEU A 336 -17.05 24.20 -17.44
CA LEU A 336 -17.06 25.18 -16.36
C LEU A 336 -17.45 24.52 -15.03
N LEU A 337 -18.46 23.65 -15.03
CA LEU A 337 -18.87 22.90 -13.83
C LEU A 337 -17.78 21.95 -13.35
N LEU A 338 -17.09 21.29 -14.27
CA LEU A 338 -15.95 20.41 -13.95
C LEU A 338 -14.79 21.20 -13.33
N VAL A 339 -14.47 22.40 -13.88
CA VAL A 339 -13.42 23.27 -13.32
C VAL A 339 -13.78 23.71 -11.90
N ILE A 340 -15.02 24.16 -11.68
CA ILE A 340 -15.50 24.56 -10.35
C ILE A 340 -15.41 23.37 -9.37
N ALA A 341 -15.87 22.20 -9.81
CA ALA A 341 -15.77 20.98 -9.01
C ALA A 341 -14.31 20.62 -8.66
N GLY A 342 -13.39 20.76 -9.62
CA GLY A 342 -11.96 20.48 -9.45
C GLY A 342 -11.27 21.44 -8.49
N VAL A 343 -11.59 22.74 -8.57
CA VAL A 343 -11.06 23.77 -7.66
C VAL A 343 -11.44 23.50 -6.20
N ILE A 344 -12.57 22.86 -5.96
CA ILE A 344 -13.00 22.47 -4.60
C ILE A 344 -12.43 21.09 -4.22
N ALA A 345 -12.57 20.12 -5.11
CA ALA A 345 -12.24 18.71 -4.80
C ALA A 345 -10.74 18.46 -4.60
N PHE A 346 -9.89 19.05 -5.43
CA PHE A 346 -8.45 18.78 -5.37
C PHE A 346 -7.76 19.32 -4.12
N PRO A 347 -8.00 20.57 -3.65
CA PRO A 347 -7.42 21.04 -2.40
C PRO A 347 -7.90 20.22 -1.19
N VAL A 348 -9.19 19.91 -1.13
CA VAL A 348 -9.74 19.06 -0.06
C VAL A 348 -9.12 17.67 -0.09
N GLY A 349 -9.02 17.06 -1.27
CA GLY A 349 -8.40 15.76 -1.47
C GLY A 349 -6.92 15.76 -1.08
N TYR A 350 -6.19 16.80 -1.44
CA TYR A 350 -4.78 16.96 -1.06
C TYR A 350 -4.59 16.99 0.46
N VAL A 351 -5.38 17.81 1.17
CA VAL A 351 -5.30 17.91 2.63
C VAL A 351 -5.64 16.57 3.30
N LEU A 352 -6.70 15.90 2.82
CA LEU A 352 -7.11 14.59 3.36
C LEU A 352 -6.01 13.54 3.12
N MET A 353 -5.46 13.48 1.92
CA MET A 353 -4.43 12.49 1.59
C MET A 353 -3.10 12.80 2.23
N LYS A 354 -2.73 14.06 2.39
CA LYS A 354 -1.53 14.45 3.12
C LYS A 354 -1.59 13.97 4.57
N ARG A 355 -2.71 14.24 5.28
CA ARG A 355 -2.92 13.75 6.65
C ARG A 355 -2.93 12.22 6.74
N TRP A 356 -3.50 11.54 5.74
CA TRP A 356 -3.49 10.09 5.71
C TRP A 356 -2.08 9.53 5.48
N LEU A 357 -1.29 10.14 4.60
CA LEU A 357 0.10 9.77 4.35
C LEU A 357 1.00 9.97 5.57
N GLU A 358 0.70 10.93 6.44
CA GLU A 358 1.46 11.17 7.69
C GLU A 358 1.44 9.96 8.66
N ASN A 359 0.53 9.00 8.47
CA ASN A 359 0.55 7.74 9.23
C ASN A 359 1.63 6.75 8.75
N TYR A 360 2.33 7.05 7.66
CA TYR A 360 3.37 6.20 7.08
C TYR A 360 4.73 6.89 7.20
N VAL A 361 5.75 6.13 7.57
CA VAL A 361 7.12 6.65 7.64
C VAL A 361 7.66 6.91 6.24
N GLU A 362 7.45 5.94 5.36
CA GLU A 362 7.82 6.05 3.95
C GLU A 362 6.61 6.53 3.14
N GLN A 363 6.70 7.74 2.59
CA GLN A 363 5.60 8.41 1.91
C GLN A 363 5.89 8.59 0.42
N THR A 364 4.89 8.31 -0.40
CA THR A 364 4.94 8.65 -1.82
C THR A 364 4.65 10.13 -2.03
N VAL A 365 5.32 10.74 -3.02
CA VAL A 365 5.07 12.13 -3.40
C VAL A 365 3.79 12.21 -4.23
N ILE A 366 2.88 13.12 -3.88
CA ILE A 366 1.68 13.42 -4.67
C ILE A 366 2.11 14.24 -5.89
N SER A 367 2.23 13.57 -7.03
CA SER A 367 2.73 14.18 -8.27
C SER A 367 1.65 14.97 -8.99
N ALA A 368 2.00 16.10 -9.60
CA ALA A 368 1.06 16.98 -10.31
C ALA A 368 0.30 16.29 -11.47
N TRP A 369 0.91 15.31 -12.13
CA TRP A 369 0.28 14.58 -13.23
C TRP A 369 -1.02 13.85 -12.83
N ILE A 370 -1.17 13.48 -11.54
CA ILE A 370 -2.37 12.79 -11.01
C ILE A 370 -3.61 13.68 -11.21
N TYR A 371 -3.48 14.98 -10.93
CA TYR A 371 -4.58 15.94 -11.11
C TYR A 371 -5.00 16.02 -12.58
N PHE A 372 -4.03 16.12 -13.50
CA PHE A 372 -4.31 16.17 -14.93
C PHE A 372 -4.90 14.88 -15.48
N ALA A 373 -4.42 13.72 -14.99
CA ALA A 373 -4.94 12.42 -15.41
C ALA A 373 -6.41 12.22 -14.98
N ILE A 374 -6.74 12.57 -13.74
CA ILE A 374 -8.11 12.45 -13.23
C ILE A 374 -9.04 13.43 -13.95
N PHE A 375 -8.62 14.69 -14.07
CA PHE A 375 -9.39 15.72 -14.76
C PHE A 375 -9.65 15.34 -16.23
N GLY A 376 -8.62 14.88 -16.92
CA GLY A 376 -8.70 14.40 -18.31
C GLY A 376 -9.60 13.17 -18.46
N GLY A 377 -9.50 12.20 -17.54
CA GLY A 377 -10.36 11.01 -17.55
C GLY A 377 -11.84 11.35 -17.41
N ILE A 378 -12.21 12.21 -16.45
CA ILE A 378 -13.59 12.64 -16.27
C ILE A 378 -14.05 13.52 -17.45
N MET A 379 -13.18 14.35 -17.98
CA MET A 379 -13.46 15.14 -19.18
C MET A 379 -13.82 14.23 -20.37
N ILE A 380 -13.11 13.14 -20.60
CA ILE A 380 -13.43 12.16 -21.66
C ILE A 380 -14.82 11.56 -21.44
N VAL A 381 -15.19 11.19 -20.24
CA VAL A 381 -16.54 10.68 -19.92
C VAL A 381 -17.61 11.73 -20.24
N ILE A 382 -17.38 12.98 -19.86
CA ILE A 382 -18.30 14.09 -20.16
C ILE A 382 -18.45 14.28 -21.67
N PHE A 383 -17.35 14.30 -22.41
CA PHE A 383 -17.36 14.43 -23.87
C PHE A 383 -18.12 13.28 -24.55
N ALA A 384 -17.93 12.06 -24.10
CA ALA A 384 -18.64 10.90 -24.62
C ALA A 384 -20.16 11.03 -24.40
N CYS A 385 -20.58 11.43 -23.20
CA CYS A 385 -22.00 11.63 -22.87
C CYS A 385 -22.64 12.76 -23.68
N ILE A 386 -21.95 13.92 -23.79
CA ILE A 386 -22.43 15.08 -24.57
C ILE A 386 -22.47 14.71 -26.05
N GLY A 387 -21.39 14.16 -26.57
CA GLY A 387 -21.26 13.80 -28.00
C GLY A 387 -22.38 12.89 -28.46
N TRP A 388 -22.63 11.82 -27.70
CA TRP A 388 -23.72 10.89 -28.02
C TRP A 388 -25.10 11.57 -28.07
N ARG A 389 -25.42 12.38 -27.06
CA ARG A 389 -26.74 13.02 -26.98
C ARG A 389 -26.97 14.14 -27.98
N VAL A 390 -25.98 15.01 -28.14
CA VAL A 390 -26.07 16.10 -29.13
C VAL A 390 -26.13 15.52 -30.56
N TRP A 391 -25.38 14.45 -30.84
CA TRP A 391 -25.45 13.77 -32.12
C TRP A 391 -26.84 13.17 -32.38
N GLN A 392 -27.47 12.54 -31.36
CA GLN A 392 -28.82 12.01 -31.44
C GLN A 392 -29.86 13.11 -31.65
N ALA A 393 -29.77 14.22 -30.90
CA ALA A 393 -30.66 15.36 -31.04
C ALA A 393 -30.52 16.09 -32.41
N ALA A 394 -29.29 16.17 -32.91
CA ALA A 394 -29.02 16.82 -34.17
C ALA A 394 -29.44 15.99 -35.41
N ARG A 395 -29.69 14.71 -35.27
CA ARG A 395 -30.26 13.85 -36.35
C ARG A 395 -31.78 14.02 -36.53
N GLN A 396 -32.48 14.63 -35.56
CA GLN A 396 -33.91 14.89 -35.69
C GLN A 396 -34.17 15.93 -36.78
N ASN A 397 -35.27 15.74 -37.54
CA ASN A 397 -35.66 16.61 -38.62
C ASN A 397 -36.12 17.99 -38.08
N PRO A 398 -35.46 19.12 -38.42
CA PRO A 398 -35.80 20.43 -37.91
C PRO A 398 -37.26 20.87 -38.21
N ALA A 399 -37.78 20.43 -39.37
CA ALA A 399 -39.15 20.77 -39.81
C ALA A 399 -40.23 20.16 -38.89
N GLU A 400 -40.02 18.93 -38.39
CA GLU A 400 -40.97 18.28 -37.47
C GLU A 400 -40.91 18.92 -36.08
N VAL A 401 -39.73 19.40 -35.65
CA VAL A 401 -39.56 20.06 -34.36
C VAL A 401 -40.26 21.42 -34.29
N ILE A 402 -40.32 22.14 -35.41
CA ILE A 402 -40.98 23.48 -35.47
C ILE A 402 -42.48 23.31 -35.64
N LYS A 403 -42.95 22.21 -36.24
CA LYS A 403 -44.37 21.96 -36.56
C LYS A 403 -45.16 21.25 -35.43
N SER A 404 -44.47 20.70 -34.43
CA SER A 404 -45.11 20.02 -33.29
C SER A 404 -45.55 21.02 -32.20
N GLU A 405 -46.63 21.68 -32.44
CA GLU A 405 -47.57 22.25 -31.46
C GLU A 405 -48.89 21.55 -31.56
#